data_166a4cb21b64932c0b7e5a084ed2504f
#
_entry.id   166a4cb21b64932c0b7e5a084ed2504f
#
_cell.length_a   1.000
_cell.length_b   1.000
_cell.length_c   1.000
_cell.angle_alpha   90.00
_cell.angle_beta   90.00
_cell.angle_gamma   90.00
#
_symmetry.space_group_name_H-M   'P 1'
#
loop_
_entity.id
_entity.type
_entity.pdbx_description
1 polymer ?
#
loop_
_entity_poly.entity_id
_entity_poly.type
_entity_poly.pdbx_seq_one_letter_code
_entity_poly.pdbx_strand_id
1 'polypeptide(L)'
;MACPAYSLTATASQSETLKELVEVIEERHYASRRYDDILSAQHFVAYIDALDPQRMFFDAADIAEFSKWRLELDNAGRSGDLTPAFSMFDRYHQKLRQRLEIILGSLPETLAQFDYSVEEYLVIDHSTMPWAEDPSELDDRWRKRLKNQALSLIMADQAPEEIPKTLERRYQNQLNRLDQYNAQDVFQIYANTLAEQYDPHTNYFSPRRAENFDINMSLSFEGIGAILQIDDNMPRFHVSSPPVPQTSREI
;
A
#
# COMPACT_ATOMS: atom_id res chain seq x y z
N MET A 1 -12.23 -24.50 -7.81
CA MET A 1 -13.31 -23.49 -7.74
C MET A 1 -12.69 -22.15 -8.00
N ALA A 2 -13.09 -21.43 -9.05
CA ALA A 2 -12.60 -20.08 -9.28
C ALA A 2 -13.22 -19.18 -8.18
N CYS A 3 -12.38 -18.59 -7.32
CA CYS A 3 -12.83 -17.49 -6.48
C CYS A 3 -13.41 -16.38 -7.39
N PRO A 4 -14.53 -15.75 -7.00
CA PRO A 4 -14.99 -14.59 -7.74
C PRO A 4 -13.85 -13.57 -7.75
N ALA A 5 -13.54 -13.07 -8.96
CA ALA A 5 -12.50 -12.06 -9.11
C ALA A 5 -12.92 -10.82 -8.29
N TYR A 6 -12.22 -10.55 -7.20
CA TYR A 6 -12.34 -9.29 -6.48
C TYR A 6 -11.85 -8.19 -7.41
N SER A 7 -12.71 -7.33 -7.83
CA SER A 7 -12.37 -6.17 -8.64
C SER A 7 -13.06 -4.95 -8.07
N LEU A 8 -12.27 -3.95 -7.74
CA LEU A 8 -12.75 -2.64 -7.34
C LEU A 8 -13.06 -1.82 -8.59
N THR A 9 -14.14 -1.07 -8.54
CA THR A 9 -14.53 -0.18 -9.64
C THR A 9 -14.57 1.26 -9.18
N ALA A 10 -14.10 2.16 -10.05
CA ALA A 10 -14.18 3.59 -9.83
C ALA A 10 -15.65 4.05 -9.78
N THR A 11 -15.92 5.02 -8.94
CA THR A 11 -17.23 5.69 -8.87
C THR A 11 -17.26 6.91 -9.79
N ALA A 12 -18.46 7.33 -10.25
CA ALA A 12 -18.61 8.53 -11.03
C ALA A 12 -18.08 9.79 -10.30
N SER A 13 -18.22 9.85 -8.98
CA SER A 13 -17.66 10.94 -8.17
C SER A 13 -16.14 10.98 -8.22
N GLN A 14 -15.47 9.84 -8.20
CA GLN A 14 -14.01 9.76 -8.31
C GLN A 14 -13.52 10.20 -9.70
N SER A 15 -14.27 9.85 -10.75
CA SER A 15 -13.98 10.31 -12.11
C SER A 15 -14.06 11.83 -12.24
N GLU A 16 -15.09 12.46 -11.66
CA GLU A 16 -15.19 13.92 -11.64
C GLU A 16 -14.09 14.55 -10.77
N THR A 17 -13.81 13.99 -9.59
CA THR A 17 -12.73 14.47 -8.73
C THR A 17 -11.36 14.40 -9.43
N LEU A 18 -11.11 13.37 -10.26
CA LEU A 18 -9.86 13.29 -11.04
C LEU A 18 -9.75 14.44 -12.04
N LYS A 19 -10.81 14.76 -12.76
CA LYS A 19 -10.83 15.90 -13.70
C LYS A 19 -10.54 17.21 -12.97
N GLU A 20 -11.27 17.46 -11.89
CA GLU A 20 -11.08 18.65 -11.05
C GLU A 20 -9.65 18.74 -10.50
N LEU A 21 -9.08 17.61 -10.05
CA LEU A 21 -7.70 17.56 -9.57
C LEU A 21 -6.71 17.98 -10.64
N VAL A 22 -6.85 17.42 -11.87
CA VAL A 22 -5.97 17.78 -13.00
C VAL A 22 -6.11 19.25 -13.33
N GLU A 23 -7.34 19.79 -13.44
CA GLU A 23 -7.60 21.20 -13.71
C GLU A 23 -6.99 22.12 -12.65
N VAL A 24 -7.24 21.83 -11.37
CA VAL A 24 -6.75 22.64 -10.26
C VAL A 24 -5.22 22.62 -10.18
N ILE A 25 -4.59 21.48 -10.40
CA ILE A 25 -3.12 21.40 -10.39
C ILE A 25 -2.55 22.18 -11.58
N GLU A 26 -3.08 22.03 -12.78
CA GLU A 26 -2.57 22.74 -13.96
C GLU A 26 -2.75 24.26 -13.85
N GLU A 27 -3.87 24.74 -13.31
CA GLU A 27 -4.20 26.15 -13.26
C GLU A 27 -3.64 26.90 -12.05
N ARG A 28 -3.56 26.23 -10.90
CA ARG A 28 -3.31 26.89 -9.61
C ARG A 28 -2.02 26.49 -8.92
N HIS A 29 -1.39 25.37 -9.35
CA HIS A 29 -0.15 24.95 -8.74
C HIS A 29 1.01 25.86 -9.12
N TYR A 30 1.85 26.25 -8.16
CA TYR A 30 2.95 27.19 -8.35
C TYR A 30 4.00 26.71 -9.38
N ALA A 31 4.15 25.40 -9.59
CA ALA A 31 5.07 24.84 -10.57
C ALA A 31 4.66 25.13 -12.03
N SER A 32 3.40 25.56 -12.28
CA SER A 32 2.88 25.96 -13.60
C SER A 32 3.23 24.96 -14.70
N ARG A 33 3.10 23.67 -14.43
CA ARG A 33 3.38 22.57 -15.37
C ARG A 33 2.08 22.00 -15.91
N ARG A 34 2.10 21.53 -17.15
CA ARG A 34 0.99 20.77 -17.74
C ARG A 34 1.17 19.30 -17.45
N TYR A 35 0.07 18.61 -17.26
CA TYR A 35 0.04 17.14 -17.22
C TYR A 35 0.12 16.62 -18.66
N ASP A 36 1.34 16.46 -19.17
CA ASP A 36 1.68 16.01 -20.52
C ASP A 36 2.23 14.57 -20.52
N ASP A 37 2.61 14.08 -21.69
CA ASP A 37 3.20 12.74 -21.85
C ASP A 37 4.42 12.50 -20.95
N ILE A 38 5.21 13.54 -20.65
CA ILE A 38 6.39 13.43 -19.77
C ILE A 38 5.94 13.18 -18.35
N LEU A 39 5.00 13.98 -17.83
CA LEU A 39 4.43 13.77 -16.50
C LEU A 39 3.59 12.49 -16.43
N SER A 40 2.89 12.12 -17.51
CA SER A 40 2.20 10.84 -17.63
C SER A 40 3.16 9.68 -17.43
N ALA A 41 4.32 9.70 -18.10
CA ALA A 41 5.34 8.66 -17.94
C ALA A 41 5.93 8.60 -16.53
N GLN A 42 6.14 9.76 -15.88
CA GLN A 42 6.62 9.84 -14.49
C GLN A 42 5.56 9.33 -13.51
N HIS A 43 4.32 9.75 -13.66
CA HIS A 43 3.19 9.29 -12.85
C HIS A 43 2.98 7.78 -12.98
N PHE A 44 3.08 7.23 -14.20
CA PHE A 44 3.00 5.78 -14.44
C PHE A 44 4.04 5.01 -13.61
N VAL A 45 5.28 5.45 -13.63
CA VAL A 45 6.35 4.82 -12.83
C VAL A 45 6.08 4.96 -11.34
N ALA A 46 5.73 6.17 -10.89
CA ALA A 46 5.45 6.45 -9.48
C ALA A 46 4.27 5.61 -8.95
N TYR A 47 3.22 5.42 -9.76
CA TYR A 47 2.07 4.61 -9.34
C TYR A 47 2.43 3.12 -9.24
N ILE A 48 3.19 2.58 -10.18
CA ILE A 48 3.69 1.19 -10.10
C ILE A 48 4.59 1.02 -8.87
N ASP A 49 5.51 1.94 -8.63
CA ASP A 49 6.41 1.90 -7.48
C ASP A 49 5.66 2.08 -6.15
N ALA A 50 4.55 2.82 -6.13
CA ALA A 50 3.68 2.92 -4.95
C ALA A 50 2.94 1.62 -4.64
N LEU A 51 2.57 0.84 -5.66
CA LEU A 51 1.94 -0.47 -5.49
C LEU A 51 2.95 -1.56 -5.12
N ASP A 52 4.11 -1.60 -5.77
CA ASP A 52 5.13 -2.63 -5.57
C ASP A 52 6.55 -2.04 -5.45
N PRO A 53 6.83 -1.29 -4.37
CA PRO A 53 8.10 -0.58 -4.19
C PRO A 53 9.31 -1.51 -4.11
N GLN A 54 9.11 -2.78 -3.78
CA GLN A 54 10.16 -3.77 -3.64
C GLN A 54 10.18 -4.80 -4.77
N ARG A 55 9.41 -4.60 -5.83
CA ARG A 55 9.34 -5.48 -7.02
C ARG A 55 9.17 -6.96 -6.64
N MET A 56 8.23 -7.21 -5.74
CA MET A 56 7.95 -8.53 -5.17
C MET A 56 6.69 -9.18 -5.75
N PHE A 57 5.89 -8.43 -6.53
CA PHE A 57 4.59 -8.89 -7.01
C PHE A 57 4.49 -8.84 -8.54
N PHE A 58 4.84 -7.70 -9.14
CA PHE A 58 4.83 -7.57 -10.60
C PHE A 58 6.06 -8.23 -11.24
N ASP A 59 5.85 -8.79 -12.42
CA ASP A 59 6.91 -9.24 -13.32
C ASP A 59 7.02 -8.35 -14.58
N ALA A 60 8.01 -8.60 -15.40
CA ALA A 60 8.24 -7.84 -16.62
C ALA A 60 7.06 -7.89 -17.60
N ALA A 61 6.30 -8.99 -17.63
CA ALA A 61 5.12 -9.13 -18.48
C ALA A 61 3.99 -8.21 -18.03
N ASP A 62 3.76 -8.06 -16.71
CA ASP A 62 2.79 -7.11 -16.18
C ASP A 62 3.14 -5.68 -16.59
N ILE A 63 4.41 -5.30 -16.42
CA ILE A 63 4.88 -3.95 -16.78
C ILE A 63 4.74 -3.70 -18.27
N ALA A 64 5.03 -4.69 -19.11
CA ALA A 64 4.84 -4.60 -20.56
C ALA A 64 3.35 -4.43 -20.92
N GLU A 65 2.44 -5.15 -20.26
CA GLU A 65 1.00 -4.99 -20.43
C GLU A 65 0.51 -3.59 -20.03
N PHE A 66 1.03 -3.05 -18.91
CA PHE A 66 0.67 -1.73 -18.41
C PHE A 66 1.26 -0.57 -19.24
N SER A 67 2.34 -0.82 -19.97
CA SER A 67 3.07 0.22 -20.72
C SER A 67 2.20 0.93 -21.77
N LYS A 68 1.09 0.34 -22.20
CA LYS A 68 0.08 0.99 -23.06
C LYS A 68 -0.50 2.27 -22.44
N TRP A 69 -0.49 2.40 -21.11
CA TRP A 69 -1.00 3.58 -20.41
C TRP A 69 0.07 4.61 -20.09
N ARG A 70 1.34 4.29 -20.33
CA ARG A 70 2.46 5.13 -19.90
C ARG A 70 2.40 6.58 -20.38
N LEU A 71 1.92 6.82 -21.60
CA LEU A 71 1.79 8.13 -22.20
C LEU A 71 0.32 8.58 -22.33
N GLU A 72 -0.60 7.87 -21.69
CA GLU A 72 -2.04 8.11 -21.79
C GLU A 72 -2.68 8.51 -20.46
N LEU A 73 -1.92 8.55 -19.36
CA LEU A 73 -2.51 8.89 -18.06
C LEU A 73 -2.96 10.34 -17.98
N ASP A 74 -2.35 11.25 -18.73
CA ASP A 74 -2.76 12.65 -18.85
C ASP A 74 -4.12 12.76 -19.56
N ASN A 75 -4.33 12.03 -20.66
CA ASN A 75 -5.59 11.95 -21.39
C ASN A 75 -6.68 11.30 -20.51
N ALA A 76 -6.33 10.21 -19.81
CA ALA A 76 -7.20 9.54 -18.85
C ALA A 76 -7.59 10.50 -17.70
N GLY A 77 -6.64 11.26 -17.17
CA GLY A 77 -6.87 12.26 -16.13
C GLY A 77 -7.88 13.32 -16.54
N ARG A 78 -7.70 13.93 -17.73
CA ARG A 78 -8.63 14.94 -18.27
C ARG A 78 -10.02 14.40 -18.57
N SER A 79 -10.11 13.14 -18.99
CA SER A 79 -11.42 12.49 -19.23
C SER A 79 -12.08 11.93 -17.97
N GLY A 80 -11.32 11.82 -16.86
CA GLY A 80 -11.76 11.17 -15.64
C GLY A 80 -11.78 9.63 -15.76
N ASP A 81 -11.00 9.07 -16.68
CA ASP A 81 -10.88 7.63 -16.86
C ASP A 81 -9.91 7.04 -15.83
N LEU A 82 -10.44 6.30 -14.88
CA LEU A 82 -9.70 5.61 -13.83
C LEU A 82 -9.37 4.14 -14.18
N THR A 83 -9.72 3.69 -15.40
CA THR A 83 -9.45 2.32 -15.85
C THR A 83 -7.97 1.93 -15.68
N PRO A 84 -6.97 2.77 -16.04
CA PRO A 84 -5.57 2.43 -15.83
C PRO A 84 -5.23 2.17 -14.36
N ALA A 85 -5.68 3.07 -13.47
CA ALA A 85 -5.41 2.99 -12.03
C ALA A 85 -5.98 1.70 -11.42
N PHE A 86 -7.25 1.42 -11.67
CA PHE A 86 -7.93 0.26 -11.10
C PHE A 86 -7.43 -1.05 -11.71
N SER A 87 -7.10 -1.09 -13.01
CA SER A 87 -6.55 -2.30 -13.63
C SER A 87 -5.18 -2.68 -13.08
N MET A 88 -4.28 -1.71 -12.88
CA MET A 88 -2.97 -1.95 -12.28
C MET A 88 -3.11 -2.39 -10.80
N PHE A 89 -4.02 -1.75 -10.05
CA PHE A 89 -4.28 -2.13 -8.67
C PHE A 89 -4.89 -3.54 -8.57
N ASP A 90 -5.86 -3.89 -9.40
CA ASP A 90 -6.47 -5.22 -9.40
C ASP A 90 -5.43 -6.31 -9.68
N ARG A 91 -4.51 -6.08 -10.60
CA ARG A 91 -3.39 -7.00 -10.86
C ARG A 91 -2.49 -7.15 -9.63
N TYR A 92 -2.11 -6.04 -8.98
CA TYR A 92 -1.36 -6.03 -7.72
C TYR A 92 -2.09 -6.83 -6.64
N HIS A 93 -3.38 -6.54 -6.43
CA HIS A 93 -4.22 -7.20 -5.43
C HIS A 93 -4.29 -8.72 -5.67
N GLN A 94 -4.51 -9.15 -6.91
CA GLN A 94 -4.56 -10.56 -7.28
C GLN A 94 -3.22 -11.26 -7.00
N LYS A 95 -2.11 -10.69 -7.42
CA LYS A 95 -0.77 -11.28 -7.24
C LYS A 95 -0.37 -11.34 -5.78
N LEU A 96 -0.63 -10.28 -5.01
CA LEU A 96 -0.37 -10.26 -3.57
C LEU A 96 -1.22 -11.31 -2.85
N ARG A 97 -2.53 -11.38 -3.13
CA ARG A 97 -3.42 -12.40 -2.56
C ARG A 97 -2.92 -13.80 -2.84
N GLN A 98 -2.68 -14.12 -4.11
CA GLN A 98 -2.19 -15.42 -4.53
C GLN A 98 -0.89 -15.79 -3.80
N ARG A 99 0.03 -14.85 -3.67
CA ARG A 99 1.29 -15.08 -2.96
C ARG A 99 1.09 -15.39 -1.48
N LEU A 100 0.24 -14.62 -0.81
CA LEU A 100 -0.06 -14.83 0.61
C LEU A 100 -0.77 -16.17 0.85
N GLU A 101 -1.71 -16.55 -0.01
CA GLU A 101 -2.40 -17.84 0.07
C GLU A 101 -1.45 -19.03 -0.14
N ILE A 102 -0.51 -18.93 -1.10
CA ILE A 102 0.53 -19.95 -1.31
C ILE A 102 1.40 -20.09 -0.06
N ILE A 103 1.86 -18.98 0.50
CA ILE A 103 2.70 -18.99 1.71
C ILE A 103 1.93 -19.61 2.87
N LEU A 104 0.71 -19.16 3.14
CA LEU A 104 -0.10 -19.67 4.24
C LEU A 104 -0.42 -21.16 4.09
N GLY A 105 -0.68 -21.60 2.86
CA GLY A 105 -1.02 -23.00 2.57
C GLY A 105 0.14 -23.99 2.69
N SER A 106 1.41 -23.50 2.63
CA SER A 106 2.60 -24.35 2.65
C SER A 106 3.60 -24.00 3.75
N LEU A 107 3.23 -23.09 4.65
CA LEU A 107 4.18 -22.48 5.60
C LEU A 107 4.92 -23.51 6.47
N PRO A 108 4.27 -24.47 7.15
CA PRO A 108 4.96 -25.43 8.00
C PRO A 108 5.96 -26.29 7.23
N GLU A 109 5.53 -26.80 6.07
CA GLU A 109 6.35 -27.65 5.19
C GLU A 109 7.54 -26.89 4.63
N THR A 110 7.34 -25.63 4.22
CA THR A 110 8.39 -24.78 3.68
C THR A 110 9.44 -24.45 4.76
N LEU A 111 9.00 -24.12 5.97
CA LEU A 111 9.91 -23.84 7.09
C LEU A 111 10.75 -25.07 7.47
N ALA A 112 10.17 -26.27 7.43
CA ALA A 112 10.86 -27.52 7.73
C ALA A 112 11.94 -27.88 6.68
N GLN A 113 11.85 -27.34 5.47
CA GLN A 113 12.82 -27.56 4.38
C GLN A 113 14.00 -26.60 4.41
N PHE A 114 13.95 -25.54 5.22
CA PHE A 114 15.03 -24.56 5.25
C PHE A 114 16.29 -25.11 5.95
N ASP A 115 17.38 -25.13 5.19
CA ASP A 115 18.72 -25.37 5.73
C ASP A 115 19.39 -24.01 6.00
N TYR A 116 19.55 -23.69 7.26
CA TYR A 116 20.17 -22.43 7.72
C TYR A 116 21.70 -22.48 7.73
N SER A 117 22.32 -23.63 7.44
CA SER A 117 23.77 -23.77 7.29
C SER A 117 24.25 -23.34 5.91
N VAL A 118 23.35 -23.29 4.93
CA VAL A 118 23.65 -22.84 3.55
C VAL A 118 23.73 -21.32 3.52
N GLU A 119 24.90 -20.82 3.09
CA GLU A 119 25.13 -19.41 2.87
C GLU A 119 24.33 -18.93 1.63
N GLU A 120 23.43 -18.01 1.83
CA GLU A 120 22.61 -17.38 0.78
C GLU A 120 22.59 -15.86 0.97
N TYR A 121 22.50 -15.15 -0.15
CA TYR A 121 22.40 -13.69 -0.14
C TYR A 121 20.96 -13.25 -0.37
N LEU A 122 20.48 -12.39 0.52
CA LEU A 122 19.19 -11.69 0.37
C LEU A 122 19.46 -10.24 -0.03
N VAL A 123 18.89 -9.83 -1.13
CA VAL A 123 18.81 -8.40 -1.48
C VAL A 123 17.74 -7.77 -0.59
N ILE A 124 18.10 -6.74 0.14
CA ILE A 124 17.18 -6.05 1.08
C ILE A 124 16.32 -5.04 0.33
N ASP A 125 16.93 -4.32 -0.60
CA ASP A 125 16.24 -3.32 -1.41
C ASP A 125 16.24 -3.72 -2.88
N HIS A 126 15.07 -4.04 -3.39
CA HIS A 126 14.86 -4.40 -4.79
C HIS A 126 14.35 -3.22 -5.65
N SER A 127 14.19 -2.02 -5.07
CA SER A 127 13.59 -0.86 -5.77
C SER A 127 14.32 -0.48 -7.07
N THR A 128 15.63 -0.73 -7.13
CA THR A 128 16.48 -0.45 -8.30
C THR A 128 16.77 -1.67 -9.18
N MET A 129 16.32 -2.86 -8.77
CA MET A 129 16.53 -4.08 -9.57
C MET A 129 15.60 -4.10 -10.80
N PRO A 130 15.94 -4.84 -11.87
CA PRO A 130 14.98 -5.10 -12.93
C PRO A 130 13.75 -5.84 -12.40
N TRP A 131 12.62 -5.69 -13.07
CA TRP A 131 11.45 -6.54 -12.84
C TRP A 131 11.82 -7.99 -13.15
N ALA A 132 11.28 -8.92 -12.38
CA ALA A 132 11.53 -10.33 -12.59
C ALA A 132 11.09 -10.74 -14.01
N GLU A 133 11.94 -11.46 -14.73
CA GLU A 133 11.63 -11.90 -16.08
C GLU A 133 10.64 -13.07 -16.11
N ASP A 134 10.67 -13.90 -15.07
CA ASP A 134 9.76 -15.02 -14.93
C ASP A 134 9.27 -15.21 -13.45
N PRO A 135 8.18 -15.96 -13.26
CA PRO A 135 7.63 -16.23 -11.93
C PRO A 135 8.60 -16.92 -10.97
N SER A 136 9.56 -17.71 -11.46
CA SER A 136 10.50 -18.46 -10.61
C SER A 136 11.47 -17.52 -9.88
N GLU A 137 11.81 -16.39 -10.49
CA GLU A 137 12.58 -15.34 -9.82
C GLU A 137 11.83 -14.76 -8.61
N LEU A 138 10.54 -14.46 -8.79
CA LEU A 138 9.69 -14.00 -7.69
C LEU A 138 9.57 -15.06 -6.60
N ASP A 139 9.44 -16.34 -6.98
CA ASP A 139 9.38 -17.44 -6.03
C ASP A 139 10.67 -17.54 -5.20
N ASP A 140 11.85 -17.37 -5.81
CA ASP A 140 13.12 -17.36 -5.08
C ASP A 140 13.27 -16.13 -4.17
N ARG A 141 12.87 -14.94 -4.63
CA ARG A 141 12.84 -13.73 -3.81
C ARG A 141 11.98 -13.94 -2.57
N TRP A 142 10.78 -14.51 -2.72
CA TRP A 142 9.86 -14.79 -1.62
C TRP A 142 10.39 -15.90 -0.69
N ARG A 143 10.97 -16.97 -1.25
CA ARG A 143 11.60 -18.04 -0.47
C ARG A 143 12.70 -17.49 0.43
N LYS A 144 13.60 -16.68 -0.12
CA LYS A 144 14.69 -16.04 0.63
C LYS A 144 14.16 -15.10 1.70
N ARG A 145 13.13 -14.30 1.38
CA ARG A 145 12.47 -13.42 2.35
C ARG A 145 11.87 -14.21 3.52
N LEU A 146 11.16 -15.29 3.23
CA LEU A 146 10.57 -16.15 4.26
C LEU A 146 11.64 -16.81 5.13
N LYS A 147 12.70 -17.35 4.50
CA LYS A 147 13.86 -17.92 5.23
C LYS A 147 14.51 -16.89 6.16
N ASN A 148 14.71 -15.66 5.67
CA ASN A 148 15.27 -14.58 6.50
C ASN A 148 14.35 -14.17 7.65
N GLN A 149 13.04 -14.13 7.45
CA GLN A 149 12.10 -13.85 8.53
C GLN A 149 12.11 -14.94 9.61
N ALA A 150 12.17 -16.21 9.21
CA ALA A 150 12.28 -17.31 10.13
C ALA A 150 13.63 -17.27 10.90
N LEU A 151 14.74 -17.05 10.18
CA LEU A 151 16.06 -16.89 10.77
C LEU A 151 16.10 -15.75 11.80
N SER A 152 15.48 -14.62 11.49
CA SER A 152 15.40 -13.46 12.40
C SER A 152 14.66 -13.79 13.70
N LEU A 153 13.62 -14.64 13.65
CA LEU A 153 12.91 -15.11 14.84
C LEU A 153 13.75 -16.10 15.65
N ILE A 154 14.49 -16.99 14.99
CA ILE A 154 15.44 -17.90 15.63
C ILE A 154 16.52 -17.10 16.37
N MET A 155 17.09 -16.08 15.73
CA MET A 155 18.12 -15.22 16.33
C MET A 155 17.58 -14.35 17.48
N ALA A 156 16.27 -14.13 17.53
CA ALA A 156 15.59 -13.47 18.64
C ALA A 156 15.18 -14.45 19.76
N ASP A 157 15.74 -15.65 19.79
CA ASP A 157 15.48 -16.71 20.78
C ASP A 157 13.99 -17.11 20.89
N GLN A 158 13.22 -16.94 19.82
CA GLN A 158 11.82 -17.41 19.80
C GLN A 158 11.78 -18.93 19.76
N ALA A 159 10.91 -19.54 20.57
CA ALA A 159 10.72 -20.98 20.62
C ALA A 159 10.37 -21.54 19.23
N PRO A 160 11.03 -22.63 18.77
CA PRO A 160 10.86 -23.15 17.41
C PRO A 160 9.40 -23.45 17.03
N GLU A 161 8.59 -23.91 17.98
CA GLU A 161 7.17 -24.22 17.80
C GLU A 161 6.27 -22.98 17.64
N GLU A 162 6.77 -21.81 18.04
CA GLU A 162 6.04 -20.54 17.92
C GLU A 162 6.36 -19.79 16.63
N ILE A 163 7.46 -20.12 15.94
CA ILE A 163 7.88 -19.45 14.72
C ILE A 163 6.82 -19.58 13.61
N PRO A 164 6.30 -20.80 13.28
CA PRO A 164 5.26 -20.95 12.28
C PRO A 164 4.01 -20.14 12.62
N LYS A 165 3.54 -20.17 13.86
CA LYS A 165 2.36 -19.42 14.31
C LYS A 165 2.54 -17.90 14.20
N THR A 166 3.74 -17.42 14.51
CA THR A 166 4.06 -15.98 14.40
C THR A 166 4.06 -15.53 12.96
N LEU A 167 4.64 -16.31 12.04
CA LEU A 167 4.65 -16.00 10.62
C LEU A 167 3.26 -16.13 9.99
N GLU A 168 2.52 -17.18 10.33
CA GLU A 168 1.13 -17.38 9.91
C GLU A 168 0.27 -16.15 10.29
N ARG A 169 0.34 -15.71 11.55
CA ARG A 169 -0.38 -14.53 12.02
C ARG A 169 0.02 -13.26 11.24
N ARG A 170 1.31 -13.06 10.95
CA ARG A 170 1.80 -11.91 10.18
C ARG A 170 1.23 -11.91 8.75
N TYR A 171 1.26 -13.04 8.07
CA TYR A 171 0.75 -13.18 6.72
C TYR A 171 -0.78 -13.11 6.67
N GLN A 172 -1.47 -13.71 7.66
CA GLN A 172 -2.92 -13.60 7.77
C GLN A 172 -3.35 -12.14 8.01
N ASN A 173 -2.66 -11.40 8.86
CA ASN A 173 -2.91 -9.98 9.06
C ASN A 173 -2.65 -9.15 7.79
N GLN A 174 -1.68 -9.54 6.97
CA GLN A 174 -1.45 -8.89 5.70
C GLN A 174 -2.58 -9.17 4.70
N LEU A 175 -3.07 -10.41 4.65
CA LEU A 175 -4.23 -10.80 3.84
C LEU A 175 -5.49 -10.05 4.28
N ASN A 176 -5.75 -9.98 5.59
CA ASN A 176 -6.89 -9.24 6.14
C ASN A 176 -6.82 -7.74 5.80
N ARG A 177 -5.64 -7.13 5.82
CA ARG A 177 -5.46 -5.72 5.38
C ARG A 177 -5.72 -5.56 3.89
N LEU A 178 -5.30 -6.53 3.08
CA LEU A 178 -5.57 -6.51 1.64
C LEU A 178 -7.08 -6.52 1.35
N ASP A 179 -7.85 -7.25 2.14
CA ASP A 179 -9.32 -7.33 2.01
C ASP A 179 -10.05 -6.04 2.42
N GLN A 180 -9.37 -5.16 3.15
CA GLN A 180 -9.93 -3.88 3.59
C GLN A 180 -9.80 -2.76 2.57
N TYR A 181 -9.02 -2.95 1.50
CA TYR A 181 -8.92 -1.94 0.45
C TYR A 181 -10.29 -1.70 -0.20
N ASN A 182 -10.57 -0.44 -0.45
CA ASN A 182 -11.78 0.00 -1.13
C ASN A 182 -11.43 0.96 -2.29
N ALA A 183 -12.41 1.30 -3.10
CA ALA A 183 -12.19 2.17 -4.26
C ALA A 183 -11.59 3.55 -3.90
N GLN A 184 -11.87 4.08 -2.70
CA GLN A 184 -11.33 5.35 -2.26
C GLN A 184 -9.83 5.25 -1.94
N ASP A 185 -9.37 4.14 -1.41
CA ASP A 185 -7.96 3.90 -1.14
C ASP A 185 -7.16 3.84 -2.44
N VAL A 186 -7.67 3.11 -3.44
CA VAL A 186 -7.06 3.04 -4.79
C VAL A 186 -6.96 4.42 -5.42
N PHE A 187 -8.07 5.16 -5.41
CA PHE A 187 -8.12 6.52 -5.94
C PHE A 187 -7.12 7.43 -5.22
N GLN A 188 -7.03 7.35 -3.89
CA GLN A 188 -6.11 8.19 -3.11
C GLN A 188 -4.64 7.90 -3.44
N ILE A 189 -4.26 6.62 -3.60
CA ILE A 189 -2.88 6.26 -4.01
C ILE A 189 -2.58 6.87 -5.38
N TYR A 190 -3.48 6.68 -6.35
CA TYR A 190 -3.32 7.19 -7.70
C TYR A 190 -3.25 8.73 -7.76
N ALA A 191 -4.16 9.40 -7.07
CA ALA A 191 -4.21 10.87 -7.01
C ALA A 191 -2.97 11.47 -6.32
N ASN A 192 -2.45 10.82 -5.27
CA ASN A 192 -1.23 11.28 -4.60
C ASN A 192 0.00 11.09 -5.46
N THR A 193 0.14 9.96 -6.15
CA THR A 193 1.29 9.75 -7.06
C THR A 193 1.27 10.73 -8.24
N LEU A 194 0.10 11.21 -8.68
CA LEU A 194 0.01 12.32 -9.62
C LEU A 194 0.44 13.66 -8.99
N ALA A 195 -0.10 14.00 -7.83
CA ALA A 195 0.18 15.26 -7.16
C ALA A 195 1.68 15.42 -6.83
N GLU A 196 2.32 14.35 -6.39
CA GLU A 196 3.76 14.29 -6.09
C GLU A 196 4.67 14.55 -7.31
N GLN A 197 4.16 14.37 -8.56
CA GLN A 197 4.91 14.73 -9.77
C GLN A 197 5.07 16.25 -9.93
N TYR A 198 4.21 17.03 -9.30
CA TYR A 198 4.29 18.48 -9.30
C TYR A 198 5.17 19.03 -8.17
N ASP A 199 4.98 18.46 -6.98
CA ASP A 199 5.78 18.82 -5.79
C ASP A 199 5.66 17.71 -4.73
N PRO A 200 6.76 17.27 -4.07
CA PRO A 200 6.74 16.22 -3.05
C PRO A 200 5.84 16.51 -1.83
N HIS A 201 5.43 17.76 -1.63
CA HIS A 201 4.57 18.18 -0.52
C HIS A 201 3.11 18.38 -0.94
N THR A 202 2.80 18.24 -2.23
CA THR A 202 1.42 18.33 -2.74
C THR A 202 0.74 16.99 -2.57
N ASN A 203 -0.37 16.99 -1.83
CA ASN A 203 -1.12 15.77 -1.53
C ASN A 203 -2.60 15.95 -1.80
N TYR A 204 -3.23 14.89 -2.31
CA TYR A 204 -4.67 14.76 -2.34
C TYR A 204 -5.17 14.18 -1.01
N PHE A 205 -6.11 14.86 -0.38
CA PHE A 205 -6.83 14.34 0.78
C PHE A 205 -8.23 13.91 0.39
N SER A 206 -8.58 12.65 0.66
CA SER A 206 -9.98 12.24 0.61
C SER A 206 -10.81 13.06 1.59
N PRO A 207 -12.12 13.23 1.38
CA PRO A 207 -12.98 14.05 2.27
C PRO A 207 -12.80 13.73 3.75
N ARG A 208 -12.78 12.45 4.10
CA ARG A 208 -12.54 12.00 5.49
C ARG A 208 -11.16 12.37 6.01
N ARG A 209 -10.15 12.35 5.15
CA ARG A 209 -8.77 12.68 5.56
C ARG A 209 -8.60 14.19 5.69
N ALA A 210 -9.27 14.97 4.84
CA ALA A 210 -9.32 16.43 4.96
C ALA A 210 -10.01 16.85 6.27
N GLU A 211 -11.15 16.25 6.61
CA GLU A 211 -11.83 16.50 7.88
C GLU A 211 -10.93 16.19 9.09
N ASN A 212 -10.24 15.05 9.10
CA ASN A 212 -9.29 14.70 10.15
C ASN A 212 -8.11 15.68 10.23
N PHE A 213 -7.63 16.16 9.08
CA PHE A 213 -6.58 17.16 9.01
C PHE A 213 -7.03 18.50 9.63
N ASP A 214 -8.24 18.97 9.27
CA ASP A 214 -8.82 20.19 9.78
C ASP A 214 -9.04 20.11 11.32
N ILE A 215 -9.53 18.98 11.83
CA ILE A 215 -9.65 18.70 13.25
C ILE A 215 -8.30 18.82 13.96
N ASN A 216 -7.24 18.20 13.40
CA ASN A 216 -5.90 18.24 13.98
C ASN A 216 -5.28 19.64 13.95
N MET A 217 -5.55 20.41 12.89
CA MET A 217 -5.04 21.77 12.73
C MET A 217 -5.79 22.79 13.58
N SER A 218 -7.08 22.58 13.85
CA SER A 218 -7.90 23.49 14.65
C SER A 218 -7.56 23.46 16.14
N LEU A 219 -6.73 22.51 16.59
CA LEU A 219 -6.33 22.28 17.99
C LEU A 219 -7.51 22.15 18.98
N SER A 220 -8.73 22.02 18.47
CA SER A 220 -9.93 21.77 19.26
C SER A 220 -10.49 20.39 18.93
N PHE A 221 -10.38 19.47 19.86
CA PHE A 221 -10.95 18.13 19.73
C PHE A 221 -12.08 17.99 20.77
N GLU A 222 -13.31 18.01 20.31
CA GLU A 222 -14.48 17.67 21.13
C GLU A 222 -14.73 16.16 20.97
N GLY A 223 -14.29 15.38 21.92
CA GLY A 223 -14.42 13.93 21.90
C GLY A 223 -14.82 13.37 23.28
N ILE A 224 -15.25 12.13 23.29
CA ILE A 224 -15.65 11.40 24.52
C ILE A 224 -14.46 11.05 25.43
N GLY A 225 -13.24 11.50 25.11
CA GLY A 225 -12.03 11.21 25.91
C GLY A 225 -11.60 9.73 25.91
N ALA A 226 -11.97 8.97 24.88
CA ALA A 226 -11.59 7.57 24.74
C ALA A 226 -10.60 7.40 23.59
N ILE A 227 -9.51 6.65 23.84
CA ILE A 227 -8.59 6.19 22.81
C ILE A 227 -8.99 4.79 22.38
N LEU A 228 -9.26 4.61 21.10
CA LEU A 228 -9.50 3.30 20.50
C LEU A 228 -8.17 2.75 19.98
N GLN A 229 -7.76 1.60 20.49
CA GLN A 229 -6.60 0.88 20.02
C GLN A 229 -7.05 -0.43 19.38
N ILE A 230 -6.51 -0.75 18.21
CA ILE A 230 -6.77 -2.04 17.54
C ILE A 230 -5.68 -3.00 18.01
N ASP A 231 -6.10 -4.05 18.73
CA ASP A 231 -5.23 -5.13 19.17
C ASP A 231 -5.75 -6.44 18.53
N ASP A 232 -4.91 -7.12 17.74
CA ASP A 232 -5.26 -8.34 16.98
C ASP A 232 -6.59 -8.23 16.19
N ASN A 233 -6.79 -7.14 15.45
CA ASN A 233 -8.01 -6.83 14.68
C ASN A 233 -9.30 -6.59 15.51
N MET A 234 -9.19 -6.47 16.82
CA MET A 234 -10.33 -6.13 17.69
C MET A 234 -10.15 -4.74 18.30
N PRO A 235 -11.14 -3.85 18.19
CA PRO A 235 -11.09 -2.55 18.85
C PRO A 235 -11.17 -2.71 20.37
N ARG A 236 -10.18 -2.22 21.09
CA ARG A 236 -10.19 -2.11 22.55
C ARG A 236 -10.33 -0.66 22.97
N PHE A 237 -11.21 -0.41 23.94
CA PHE A 237 -11.40 0.90 24.51
C PHE A 237 -10.40 1.12 25.63
N HIS A 238 -9.53 2.12 25.49
CA HIS A 238 -8.78 2.69 26.60
C HIS A 238 -9.38 4.04 26.95
N VAL A 239 -9.97 4.13 28.12
CA VAL A 239 -10.44 5.42 28.67
C VAL A 239 -9.24 6.09 29.31
N SER A 240 -8.72 7.16 28.68
CA SER A 240 -7.76 8.04 29.34
C SER A 240 -8.54 9.00 30.20
N SER A 241 -8.36 8.93 31.54
CA SER A 241 -8.85 9.98 32.42
C SER A 241 -8.17 11.31 32.03
N PRO A 242 -8.92 12.39 31.80
CA PRO A 242 -8.31 13.69 31.53
C PRO A 242 -7.43 14.10 32.73
N PRO A 243 -6.28 14.76 32.50
CA PRO A 243 -5.49 15.29 33.59
C PRO A 243 -6.34 16.27 34.38
N VAL A 244 -6.49 16.01 35.68
CA VAL A 244 -7.18 16.90 36.58
C VAL A 244 -6.46 18.25 36.58
N PRO A 245 -7.14 19.38 36.27
CA PRO A 245 -6.49 20.68 36.37
C PRO A 245 -6.01 20.89 37.80
N GLN A 246 -4.72 21.03 38.00
CA GLN A 246 -4.19 21.49 39.30
C GLN A 246 -4.62 22.95 39.48
N THR A 247 -5.61 23.16 40.30
CA THR A 247 -5.94 24.50 40.78
C THR A 247 -4.77 24.97 41.64
N SER A 248 -4.01 25.91 41.09
CA SER A 248 -3.03 26.66 41.87
C SER A 248 -3.77 27.40 42.95
N ARG A 249 -3.62 27.01 44.21
CA ARG A 249 -3.96 27.83 45.35
C ARG A 249 -2.87 28.89 45.48
N GLU A 250 -3.17 30.09 45.10
CA GLU A 250 -2.43 31.25 45.58
C GLU A 250 -2.75 31.46 47.06
N ILE A 251 -1.70 31.64 47.85
CA ILE A 251 -1.70 32.21 49.18
C ILE A 251 -1.08 33.62 49.07
#